data_3ae3e71ff6c85bb44d3999e874883dc5
#
_entry.id   3ae3e71ff6c85bb44d3999e874883dc5
#
_cell.length_a   1.000
_cell.length_b   1.000
_cell.length_c   1.000
_cell.angle_alpha   90.00
_cell.angle_beta   90.00
_cell.angle_gamma   90.00
#
_symmetry.space_group_name_H-M   'P 1'
#
loop_
_entity.id
_entity.type
_entity.pdbx_description
1 polymer ?
#
loop_
_entity_poly.entity_id
_entity_poly.type
_entity_poly.pdbx_seq_one_letter_code
_entity_poly.pdbx_strand_id
1 'polypeptide(L)'
;MGWPHVLLLVAVVAGQAAQLPPPFPRPGTTPLLENDVVAVWNVSWLKQQYPLHTHRYDLVGVSFAEGDRIITQGSGPGRLVNTKAWVFQTNRANVTHVEEGASDPPMRAVLIEVKPPAPRGPAAEPTDGLRQVAGAPAWENNRAAAWVVMPGSPVPTHRHVGDAVELIFDGSTTPKAAYVAAGTVHAGPMPGDGGRAYIFELK
;
A
#
# COMPACT_ATOMS: atom_id res chain seq x y z
N MET A 1 72.04 10.96 13.04
CA MET A 1 70.92 10.71 13.98
C MET A 1 69.62 10.97 13.24
N GLY A 2 68.97 9.90 12.75
CA GLY A 2 67.73 10.00 12.00
C GLY A 2 66.53 9.74 12.94
N TRP A 3 65.56 10.64 12.94
CA TRP A 3 64.34 10.51 13.73
C TRP A 3 63.35 9.65 12.95
N PRO A 4 62.69 8.67 13.56
CA PRO A 4 61.65 7.89 12.88
C PRO A 4 60.36 8.72 12.81
N HIS A 5 59.84 8.91 11.59
CA HIS A 5 58.50 9.45 11.38
C HIS A 5 57.45 8.37 11.69
N VAL A 6 56.73 8.57 12.79
CA VAL A 6 55.55 7.73 13.11
C VAL A 6 54.37 8.27 12.30
N LEU A 7 53.92 7.52 11.30
CA LEU A 7 52.66 7.79 10.60
C LEU A 7 51.50 7.33 11.47
N LEU A 8 50.73 8.28 11.99
CA LEU A 8 49.49 8.01 12.70
C LEU A 8 48.36 7.77 11.66
N LEU A 9 47.95 6.52 11.48
CA LEU A 9 46.80 6.18 10.67
C LEU A 9 45.52 6.48 11.50
N VAL A 10 44.79 7.56 11.16
CA VAL A 10 43.48 7.85 11.72
C VAL A 10 42.45 7.06 10.90
N ALA A 11 41.94 5.98 11.45
CA ALA A 11 40.82 5.26 10.88
C ALA A 11 39.53 6.07 11.10
N VAL A 12 39.00 6.69 10.04
CA VAL A 12 37.66 7.30 10.05
C VAL A 12 36.65 6.17 9.98
N VAL A 13 36.06 5.82 11.10
CA VAL A 13 34.89 4.93 11.12
C VAL A 13 33.69 5.77 10.63
N ALA A 14 33.34 5.61 9.36
CA ALA A 14 32.09 6.15 8.83
C ALA A 14 30.92 5.41 9.53
N GLY A 15 30.33 6.05 10.53
CA GLY A 15 29.11 5.55 11.17
C GLY A 15 28.01 5.45 10.12
N GLN A 16 27.56 4.23 9.80
CA GLN A 16 26.35 4.03 9.01
C GLN A 16 25.17 4.61 9.82
N ALA A 17 24.51 5.63 9.28
CA ALA A 17 23.27 6.11 9.85
C ALA A 17 22.29 4.93 9.95
N ALA A 18 21.78 4.65 11.15
CA ALA A 18 20.85 3.56 11.39
C ALA A 18 19.62 3.76 10.49
N GLN A 19 19.34 2.79 9.62
CA GLN A 19 18.19 2.84 8.74
C GLN A 19 16.93 2.74 9.59
N LEU A 20 15.99 3.68 9.43
CA LEU A 20 14.71 3.65 10.12
C LEU A 20 13.92 2.38 9.74
N PRO A 21 13.13 1.82 10.66
CA PRO A 21 12.30 0.66 10.38
C PRO A 21 11.28 0.97 9.27
N PRO A 22 10.80 -0.07 8.55
CA PRO A 22 9.67 0.07 7.64
C PRO A 22 8.37 0.27 8.46
N PRO A 23 7.26 0.71 7.83
CA PRO A 23 5.96 0.87 8.48
C PRO A 23 5.35 -0.45 8.93
N PHE A 24 5.70 -1.55 8.27
CA PHE A 24 5.16 -2.89 8.51
C PHE A 24 6.28 -3.94 8.57
N PRO A 25 6.10 -5.05 9.34
CA PRO A 25 4.98 -5.32 10.26
C PRO A 25 5.03 -4.49 11.54
N ARG A 26 3.87 -4.22 12.16
CA ARG A 26 3.73 -3.55 13.46
C ARG A 26 2.47 -4.03 14.19
N PRO A 27 2.24 -3.73 15.47
CA PRO A 27 0.98 -4.04 16.14
C PRO A 27 -0.23 -3.51 15.35
N GLY A 28 -1.26 -4.34 15.21
CA GLY A 28 -2.44 -4.03 14.41
C GLY A 28 -2.30 -4.31 12.91
N THR A 29 -1.23 -4.99 12.46
CA THR A 29 -1.08 -5.38 11.06
C THR A 29 -1.01 -6.90 10.88
N THR A 30 -1.58 -7.36 9.77
CA THR A 30 -1.52 -8.76 9.33
C THR A 30 -1.22 -8.78 7.83
N PRO A 31 -0.23 -9.56 7.37
CA PRO A 31 0.01 -9.74 5.95
C PRO A 31 -1.14 -10.53 5.33
N LEU A 32 -1.63 -10.09 4.18
CA LEU A 32 -2.63 -10.80 3.37
C LEU A 32 -1.98 -11.51 2.19
N LEU A 33 -0.96 -10.90 1.61
CA LEU A 33 -0.24 -11.41 0.45
C LEU A 33 1.15 -10.77 0.39
N GLU A 34 2.15 -11.53 -0.03
CA GLU A 34 3.48 -10.99 -0.35
C GLU A 34 4.13 -11.77 -1.48
N ASN A 35 4.72 -11.05 -2.45
CA ASN A 35 5.55 -11.59 -3.53
C ASN A 35 6.62 -10.54 -3.92
N ASP A 36 7.31 -10.75 -5.04
CA ASP A 36 8.36 -9.85 -5.51
C ASP A 36 7.85 -8.49 -6.00
N VAL A 37 6.55 -8.38 -6.31
CA VAL A 37 5.91 -7.18 -6.87
C VAL A 37 5.21 -6.35 -5.81
N VAL A 38 4.54 -7.00 -4.86
CA VAL A 38 3.72 -6.32 -3.84
C VAL A 38 3.85 -6.95 -2.46
N ALA A 39 3.55 -6.16 -1.43
CA ALA A 39 3.15 -6.64 -0.11
C ALA A 39 1.82 -6.01 0.28
N VAL A 40 0.84 -6.83 0.67
CA VAL A 40 -0.53 -6.40 1.00
C VAL A 40 -0.79 -6.62 2.47
N TRP A 41 -1.20 -5.56 3.16
CA TRP A 41 -1.37 -5.52 4.60
C TRP A 41 -2.80 -5.17 4.99
N ASN A 42 -3.41 -5.94 5.88
CA ASN A 42 -4.58 -5.53 6.64
C ASN A 42 -4.07 -4.74 7.87
N VAL A 43 -4.44 -3.48 7.96
CA VAL A 43 -3.91 -2.54 8.93
C VAL A 43 -5.01 -1.99 9.81
N SER A 44 -4.81 -2.05 11.13
CA SER A 44 -5.61 -1.35 12.14
C SER A 44 -4.72 -0.35 12.87
N TRP A 45 -5.15 0.91 12.97
CA TRP A 45 -4.45 1.92 13.76
C TRP A 45 -4.94 1.85 15.21
N LEU A 46 -4.34 0.94 15.99
CA LEU A 46 -4.65 0.81 17.41
C LEU A 46 -4.36 2.13 18.13
N LYS A 47 -5.06 2.41 19.23
CA LYS A 47 -4.91 3.65 20.01
C LYS A 47 -3.57 3.70 20.75
N GLN A 48 -2.51 3.88 19.96
CA GLN A 48 -1.12 3.98 20.40
C GLN A 48 -0.27 4.69 19.36
N GLN A 49 0.85 5.26 19.79
CA GLN A 49 1.87 5.79 18.90
C GLN A 49 2.75 4.67 18.36
N TYR A 50 3.06 4.74 17.07
CA TYR A 50 3.98 3.83 16.39
C TYR A 50 5.36 4.47 16.25
N PRO A 51 6.44 3.70 16.16
CA PRO A 51 7.79 4.24 15.98
C PRO A 51 7.92 5.10 14.73
N LEU A 52 8.85 6.04 14.75
CA LEU A 52 9.29 6.75 13.55
C LEU A 52 9.73 5.72 12.51
N HIS A 53 9.18 5.80 11.32
CA HIS A 53 9.44 4.85 10.23
C HIS A 53 9.51 5.55 8.88
N THR A 54 10.08 4.85 7.90
CA THR A 54 10.16 5.33 6.52
C THR A 54 9.50 4.33 5.58
N HIS A 55 8.59 4.81 4.74
CA HIS A 55 8.01 4.01 3.66
C HIS A 55 9.07 3.70 2.62
N ARG A 56 9.41 2.42 2.45
CA ARG A 56 10.39 1.98 1.44
C ARG A 56 9.81 1.99 0.04
N TYR A 57 8.50 1.80 -0.08
CA TYR A 57 7.77 1.64 -1.32
C TYR A 57 6.64 2.65 -1.43
N ASP A 58 6.19 2.91 -2.65
CA ASP A 58 4.93 3.60 -2.87
C ASP A 58 3.79 2.72 -2.34
N LEU A 59 2.77 3.38 -1.79
CA LEU A 59 1.67 2.72 -1.13
C LEU A 59 0.36 3.21 -1.73
N VAL A 60 -0.50 2.26 -2.06
CA VAL A 60 -1.89 2.50 -2.45
C VAL A 60 -2.81 1.58 -1.64
N GLY A 61 -4.10 1.89 -1.56
CA GLY A 61 -5.03 1.04 -0.85
C GLY A 61 -6.36 1.70 -0.59
N VAL A 62 -7.14 1.12 0.32
CA VAL A 62 -8.47 1.61 0.69
C VAL A 62 -8.73 1.43 2.17
N SER A 63 -9.27 2.47 2.84
CA SER A 63 -9.83 2.33 4.19
C SER A 63 -11.18 1.64 4.11
N PHE A 64 -11.48 0.75 5.05
CA PHE A 64 -12.77 0.06 5.11
C PHE A 64 -13.49 0.21 6.47
N ALA A 65 -12.82 0.82 7.45
CA ALA A 65 -13.45 1.34 8.66
C ALA A 65 -12.94 2.75 8.92
N GLU A 66 -13.86 3.64 9.29
CA GLU A 66 -13.51 5.02 9.63
C GLU A 66 -12.78 5.12 10.97
N GLY A 67 -12.05 6.22 11.15
CA GLY A 67 -11.38 6.53 12.39
C GLY A 67 -10.37 7.64 12.24
N ASP A 68 -9.76 8.00 13.37
CA ASP A 68 -8.82 9.09 13.50
C ASP A 68 -7.40 8.57 13.68
N ARG A 69 -6.45 9.28 13.07
CA ARG A 69 -5.00 9.11 13.27
C ARG A 69 -4.35 10.46 13.42
N ILE A 70 -3.26 10.48 14.18
CA ILE A 70 -2.36 11.63 14.23
C ILE A 70 -1.11 11.29 13.41
N ILE A 71 -0.74 12.16 12.49
CA ILE A 71 0.46 12.01 11.65
C ILE A 71 1.40 13.17 11.97
N THR A 72 2.62 12.84 12.39
CA THR A 72 3.69 13.79 12.70
C THR A 72 4.83 13.63 11.72
N GLN A 73 5.13 14.68 10.95
CA GLN A 73 6.26 14.72 10.01
C GLN A 73 7.37 15.59 10.57
N GLY A 74 8.60 15.06 10.58
CA GLY A 74 9.76 15.77 11.13
C GLY A 74 9.56 16.14 12.60
N SER A 75 9.93 17.36 12.98
CA SER A 75 9.76 17.93 14.33
C SER A 75 8.49 18.78 14.47
N GLY A 76 7.60 18.76 13.48
CA GLY A 76 6.37 19.53 13.50
C GLY A 76 5.31 18.97 14.47
N PRO A 77 4.22 19.70 14.70
CA PRO A 77 3.11 19.21 15.49
C PRO A 77 2.39 18.06 14.76
N GLY A 78 1.83 17.14 15.53
CA GLY A 78 0.98 16.09 14.99
C GLY A 78 -0.30 16.68 14.39
N ARG A 79 -0.68 16.19 13.21
CA ARG A 79 -1.91 16.58 12.51
C ARG A 79 -2.95 15.48 12.64
N LEU A 80 -4.10 15.82 13.20
CA LEU A 80 -5.25 14.91 13.23
C LEU A 80 -5.81 14.71 11.81
N VAL A 81 -6.01 13.46 11.44
CA VAL A 81 -6.57 13.03 10.15
C VAL A 81 -7.78 12.15 10.43
N ASN A 82 -8.97 12.66 10.16
CA ASN A 82 -10.19 11.85 10.15
C ASN A 82 -10.30 11.14 8.79
N THR A 83 -10.38 9.84 8.80
CA THR A 83 -10.50 9.03 7.59
C THR A 83 -11.84 8.32 7.58
N LYS A 84 -12.61 8.49 6.52
CA LYS A 84 -13.87 7.78 6.31
C LYS A 84 -13.64 6.39 5.75
N ALA A 85 -14.60 5.50 5.93
CA ALA A 85 -14.59 4.20 5.26
C ALA A 85 -14.69 4.39 3.73
N TRP A 86 -14.07 3.46 3.00
CA TRP A 86 -14.10 3.37 1.53
C TRP A 86 -13.41 4.54 0.81
N VAL A 87 -12.42 5.16 1.45
CA VAL A 87 -11.57 6.21 0.87
C VAL A 87 -10.24 5.61 0.44
N PHE A 88 -9.82 5.93 -0.79
CA PHE A 88 -8.52 5.52 -1.31
C PHE A 88 -7.38 6.15 -0.51
N GLN A 89 -6.38 5.34 -0.21
CA GLN A 89 -5.19 5.73 0.54
C GLN A 89 -3.99 5.72 -0.40
N THR A 90 -3.07 6.68 -0.21
CA THR A 90 -1.80 6.70 -0.94
C THR A 90 -0.70 7.33 -0.10
N ASN A 91 0.51 6.83 -0.26
CA ASN A 91 1.71 7.45 0.25
C ASN A 91 2.86 7.20 -0.73
N ARG A 92 3.86 8.06 -0.73
CA ARG A 92 5.04 7.89 -1.57
C ARG A 92 6.14 7.16 -0.82
N ALA A 93 6.99 6.48 -1.56
CA ALA A 93 8.26 6.01 -1.04
C ALA A 93 9.09 7.16 -0.44
N ASN A 94 9.94 6.84 0.52
CA ASN A 94 10.83 7.76 1.24
C ASN A 94 10.11 8.81 2.12
N VAL A 95 8.81 8.68 2.34
CA VAL A 95 8.12 9.49 3.35
C VAL A 95 8.43 8.93 4.73
N THR A 96 8.91 9.81 5.62
CA THR A 96 9.24 9.48 7.01
C THR A 96 8.29 10.22 7.94
N HIS A 97 7.65 9.48 8.85
CA HIS A 97 6.73 10.04 9.83
C HIS A 97 6.50 9.13 11.04
N VAL A 98 5.86 9.70 12.05
CA VAL A 98 5.25 8.98 13.16
C VAL A 98 3.75 8.94 12.92
N GLU A 99 3.12 7.80 13.18
CA GLU A 99 1.66 7.66 13.21
C GLU A 99 1.19 7.28 14.61
N GLU A 100 -0.02 7.70 14.94
CA GLU A 100 -0.72 7.31 16.17
C GLU A 100 -2.18 7.07 15.85
N GLY A 101 -2.75 5.96 16.30
CA GLY A 101 -4.20 5.74 16.24
C GLY A 101 -4.89 6.55 17.35
N ALA A 102 -5.93 7.31 16.99
CA ALA A 102 -6.59 8.27 17.89
C ALA A 102 -8.07 7.96 18.15
N SER A 103 -8.66 6.96 17.49
CA SER A 103 -10.07 6.58 17.67
C SER A 103 -10.23 5.16 18.23
N ASP A 104 -11.40 4.92 18.81
CA ASP A 104 -11.92 3.63 19.22
C ASP A 104 -13.40 3.55 18.76
N PRO A 105 -13.76 2.62 17.85
CA PRO A 105 -12.91 1.60 17.24
C PRO A 105 -11.80 2.18 16.35
N PRO A 106 -10.73 1.42 16.08
CA PRO A 106 -9.62 1.89 15.28
C PRO A 106 -9.98 2.03 13.79
N MET A 107 -9.42 3.04 13.12
CA MET A 107 -9.41 3.10 11.67
C MET A 107 -8.78 1.83 11.09
N ARG A 108 -9.33 1.32 9.97
CA ARG A 108 -8.80 0.13 9.30
C ARG A 108 -8.67 0.35 7.80
N ALA A 109 -7.62 -0.22 7.22
CA ALA A 109 -7.38 -0.18 5.78
C ALA A 109 -6.71 -1.47 5.28
N VAL A 110 -6.85 -1.73 3.99
CA VAL A 110 -5.91 -2.59 3.26
C VAL A 110 -4.96 -1.69 2.51
N LEU A 111 -3.66 -1.92 2.71
CA LEU A 111 -2.58 -1.17 2.09
C LEU A 111 -1.72 -2.10 1.25
N ILE A 112 -1.37 -1.67 0.05
CA ILE A 112 -0.56 -2.36 -0.94
C ILE A 112 0.74 -1.58 -1.09
N GLU A 113 1.85 -2.14 -0.65
CA GLU A 113 3.19 -1.64 -0.97
C GLU A 113 3.57 -2.13 -2.37
N VAL A 114 3.90 -1.22 -3.26
CA VAL A 114 4.29 -1.52 -4.66
C VAL A 114 5.81 -1.54 -4.73
N LYS A 115 6.39 -2.73 -4.85
CA LYS A 115 7.85 -2.94 -4.87
C LYS A 115 8.44 -2.57 -6.25
N PRO A 116 9.69 -2.05 -6.32
CA PRO A 116 10.38 -1.85 -7.58
C PRO A 116 10.97 -3.17 -8.15
N PRO A 117 11.15 -3.32 -9.48
CA PRO A 117 10.76 -2.34 -10.48
C PRO A 117 9.24 -2.22 -10.55
N ALA A 118 8.77 -0.99 -10.87
CA ALA A 118 7.33 -0.80 -11.06
C ALA A 118 6.80 -1.80 -12.11
N PRO A 119 5.61 -2.37 -11.87
CA PRO A 119 4.99 -3.28 -12.81
C PRO A 119 4.93 -2.65 -14.20
N ARG A 120 5.26 -3.42 -15.22
CA ARG A 120 5.24 -2.96 -16.60
C ARG A 120 4.05 -3.57 -17.30
N GLY A 121 3.07 -2.74 -17.57
CA GLY A 121 2.00 -3.09 -18.50
C GLY A 121 2.43 -2.93 -19.95
N PRO A 122 1.70 -3.47 -20.91
CA PRO A 122 1.88 -3.21 -22.33
C PRO A 122 1.71 -1.72 -22.62
N ALA A 123 2.38 -1.23 -23.67
CA ALA A 123 2.36 0.19 -24.06
C ALA A 123 0.97 0.69 -24.52
N ALA A 124 0.06 -0.22 -24.88
CA ALA A 124 -1.30 0.08 -25.28
C ALA A 124 -2.29 -0.88 -24.62
N GLU A 125 -3.43 -0.35 -24.20
CA GLU A 125 -4.49 -1.13 -23.61
C GLU A 125 -5.20 -1.97 -24.68
N PRO A 126 -5.32 -3.30 -24.51
CA PRO A 126 -6.03 -4.16 -25.44
C PRO A 126 -7.54 -3.90 -25.39
N THR A 127 -8.27 -4.30 -26.45
CA THR A 127 -9.74 -4.14 -26.52
C THR A 127 -10.51 -4.89 -25.45
N ASP A 128 -9.90 -5.92 -24.85
CA ASP A 128 -10.39 -6.69 -23.72
C ASP A 128 -9.78 -6.24 -22.36
N GLY A 129 -9.08 -5.11 -22.32
CA GLY A 129 -8.49 -4.53 -21.11
C GLY A 129 -9.56 -4.06 -20.12
N LEU A 130 -9.20 -4.01 -18.84
CA LEU A 130 -10.12 -3.66 -17.77
C LEU A 130 -10.83 -2.31 -18.00
N ARG A 131 -10.10 -1.30 -18.45
CA ARG A 131 -10.63 0.03 -18.76
C ARG A 131 -11.67 -0.01 -19.91
N GLN A 132 -11.50 -0.91 -20.86
CA GLN A 132 -12.42 -1.06 -22.00
C GLN A 132 -13.72 -1.75 -21.60
N VAL A 133 -13.66 -2.76 -20.73
CA VAL A 133 -14.84 -3.56 -20.37
C VAL A 133 -15.54 -3.05 -19.11
N ALA A 134 -14.84 -2.43 -18.18
CA ALA A 134 -15.39 -1.90 -16.92
C ALA A 134 -15.48 -0.37 -16.88
N GLY A 135 -14.99 0.33 -17.94
CA GLY A 135 -14.99 1.79 -18.00
C GLY A 135 -13.87 2.44 -17.20
N ALA A 136 -14.00 3.75 -16.98
CA ALA A 136 -13.01 4.52 -16.26
C ALA A 136 -12.84 4.02 -14.80
N PRO A 137 -11.62 4.03 -14.27
CA PRO A 137 -11.39 3.70 -12.87
C PRO A 137 -12.07 4.71 -11.93
N ALA A 138 -12.49 4.24 -10.76
CA ALA A 138 -13.04 5.09 -9.72
C ALA A 138 -11.97 5.99 -9.07
N TRP A 139 -10.70 5.59 -9.17
CA TRP A 139 -9.56 6.33 -8.69
C TRP A 139 -8.29 5.95 -9.47
N GLU A 140 -7.41 6.92 -9.66
CA GLU A 140 -6.19 6.72 -10.42
C GLU A 140 -5.09 7.70 -9.99
N ASN A 141 -3.85 7.22 -9.98
CA ASN A 141 -2.65 8.04 -9.88
C ASN A 141 -1.51 7.48 -10.77
N ASN A 142 -0.29 7.91 -10.55
CA ASN A 142 0.87 7.43 -11.30
C ASN A 142 1.38 6.02 -10.89
N ARG A 143 0.75 5.35 -9.93
CA ARG A 143 1.13 4.02 -9.42
C ARG A 143 0.08 2.96 -9.62
N ALA A 144 -1.19 3.35 -9.63
CA ALA A 144 -2.28 2.42 -9.84
C ALA A 144 -3.54 3.10 -10.37
N ALA A 145 -4.38 2.32 -10.99
CA ALA A 145 -5.78 2.62 -11.23
C ALA A 145 -6.64 1.64 -10.43
N ALA A 146 -7.78 2.08 -9.89
CA ALA A 146 -8.63 1.26 -9.05
C ALA A 146 -10.09 1.28 -9.50
N TRP A 147 -10.69 0.11 -9.61
CA TRP A 147 -12.11 -0.11 -9.89
C TRP A 147 -12.79 -0.65 -8.65
N VAL A 148 -14.04 -0.23 -8.46
CA VAL A 148 -14.90 -0.71 -7.36
C VAL A 148 -15.90 -1.69 -7.93
N VAL A 149 -15.98 -2.87 -7.35
CA VAL A 149 -16.93 -3.92 -7.75
C VAL A 149 -17.97 -4.08 -6.65
N MET A 150 -19.24 -3.93 -7.01
CA MET A 150 -20.38 -4.07 -6.10
C MET A 150 -21.10 -5.40 -6.34
N PRO A 151 -21.80 -5.95 -5.33
CA PRO A 151 -22.67 -7.10 -5.54
C PRO A 151 -23.65 -6.86 -6.68
N GLY A 152 -23.86 -7.89 -7.51
CA GLY A 152 -24.76 -7.80 -8.67
C GLY A 152 -24.23 -6.98 -9.86
N SER A 153 -23.04 -6.41 -9.77
CA SER A 153 -22.41 -5.67 -10.86
C SER A 153 -21.01 -6.26 -11.16
N PRO A 154 -20.95 -7.49 -11.67
CA PRO A 154 -19.69 -8.17 -11.92
C PRO A 154 -18.88 -7.44 -13.00
N VAL A 155 -17.58 -7.40 -12.84
CA VAL A 155 -16.68 -7.00 -13.92
C VAL A 155 -16.60 -8.17 -14.90
N PRO A 156 -16.90 -7.96 -16.20
CA PRO A 156 -16.80 -8.99 -17.21
C PRO A 156 -15.39 -9.59 -17.32
N THR A 157 -15.25 -10.68 -18.06
CA THR A 157 -13.95 -11.23 -18.42
C THR A 157 -13.12 -10.16 -19.11
N HIS A 158 -11.90 -9.94 -18.59
CA HIS A 158 -10.99 -8.90 -19.03
C HIS A 158 -9.55 -9.37 -18.94
N ARG A 159 -8.67 -8.63 -19.60
CA ARG A 159 -7.21 -8.79 -19.54
C ARG A 159 -6.60 -7.72 -18.66
N HIS A 160 -5.75 -8.11 -17.73
CA HIS A 160 -4.93 -7.16 -16.99
C HIS A 160 -3.77 -6.64 -17.87
N VAL A 161 -3.70 -5.31 -17.98
CA VAL A 161 -2.63 -4.62 -18.71
C VAL A 161 -1.34 -4.63 -17.90
N GLY A 162 -1.46 -4.34 -16.61
CA GLY A 162 -0.40 -4.41 -15.61
C GLY A 162 -0.65 -5.53 -14.60
N ASP A 163 0.30 -5.71 -13.70
CA ASP A 163 0.07 -6.53 -12.50
C ASP A 163 -1.08 -5.93 -11.69
N ALA A 164 -1.88 -6.76 -11.04
CA ALA A 164 -3.01 -6.28 -10.27
C ALA A 164 -3.13 -6.95 -8.90
N VAL A 165 -3.80 -6.24 -7.99
CA VAL A 165 -4.22 -6.76 -6.69
C VAL A 165 -5.74 -6.64 -6.59
N GLU A 166 -6.40 -7.77 -6.36
CA GLU A 166 -7.82 -7.83 -6.08
C GLU A 166 -8.06 -7.94 -4.57
N LEU A 167 -8.94 -7.09 -4.06
CA LEU A 167 -9.34 -7.08 -2.66
C LEU A 167 -10.82 -7.41 -2.56
N ILE A 168 -11.20 -8.32 -1.65
CA ILE A 168 -12.59 -8.68 -1.39
C ILE A 168 -12.91 -8.42 0.08
N PHE A 169 -13.96 -7.63 0.31
CA PHE A 169 -14.55 -7.32 1.61
C PHE A 169 -15.95 -7.94 1.64
N ASP A 170 -16.08 -9.08 2.28
CA ASP A 170 -17.32 -9.89 2.36
C ASP A 170 -18.02 -9.79 3.73
N GLY A 171 -17.75 -8.71 4.48
CA GLY A 171 -18.27 -8.51 5.83
C GLY A 171 -17.45 -9.24 6.92
N SER A 172 -16.46 -10.05 6.54
CA SER A 172 -15.52 -10.63 7.50
C SER A 172 -14.58 -9.56 8.08
N THR A 173 -14.01 -9.82 9.24
CA THR A 173 -13.02 -8.92 9.85
C THR A 173 -11.69 -8.92 9.12
N THR A 174 -11.47 -9.90 8.24
CA THR A 174 -10.23 -10.04 7.49
C THR A 174 -10.54 -10.01 5.98
N PRO A 175 -10.20 -8.93 5.28
CA PRO A 175 -10.30 -8.88 3.82
C PRO A 175 -9.45 -9.96 3.16
N LYS A 176 -9.85 -10.38 1.96
CA LYS A 176 -9.06 -11.28 1.11
C LYS A 176 -8.31 -10.48 0.07
N ALA A 177 -7.10 -10.94 -0.27
CA ALA A 177 -6.28 -10.36 -1.33
C ALA A 177 -5.81 -11.45 -2.29
N ALA A 178 -5.80 -11.14 -3.58
CA ALA A 178 -5.23 -11.98 -4.62
C ALA A 178 -4.34 -11.12 -5.54
N TYR A 179 -3.25 -11.69 -6.00
CA TYR A 179 -2.39 -11.09 -7.02
C TYR A 179 -2.74 -11.69 -8.38
N VAL A 180 -2.82 -10.83 -9.38
CA VAL A 180 -3.08 -11.22 -10.77
C VAL A 180 -1.96 -10.65 -11.64
N ALA A 181 -1.23 -11.52 -12.31
CA ALA A 181 -0.12 -11.11 -13.19
C ALA A 181 -0.63 -10.39 -14.45
N ALA A 182 0.16 -9.45 -14.95
CA ALA A 182 -0.08 -8.81 -16.23
C ALA A 182 -0.31 -9.83 -17.34
N GLY A 183 -1.24 -9.54 -18.25
CA GLY A 183 -1.62 -10.43 -19.35
C GLY A 183 -2.64 -11.51 -18.98
N THR A 184 -2.94 -11.72 -17.69
CA THR A 184 -3.96 -12.69 -17.25
C THR A 184 -5.34 -12.27 -17.73
N VAL A 185 -6.12 -13.24 -18.20
CA VAL A 185 -7.52 -13.07 -18.62
C VAL A 185 -8.42 -13.84 -17.66
N HIS A 186 -9.33 -13.15 -16.99
CA HIS A 186 -10.28 -13.76 -16.06
C HIS A 186 -11.52 -12.87 -15.85
N ALA A 187 -12.54 -13.41 -15.20
CA ALA A 187 -13.64 -12.60 -14.67
C ALA A 187 -13.21 -11.89 -13.38
N GLY A 188 -13.67 -10.67 -13.16
CA GLY A 188 -13.33 -9.92 -11.95
C GLY A 188 -13.83 -10.57 -10.65
N PRO A 189 -13.35 -10.10 -9.49
CA PRO A 189 -13.76 -10.62 -8.20
C PRO A 189 -15.25 -10.38 -7.96
N MET A 190 -15.92 -11.33 -7.29
CA MET A 190 -17.34 -11.21 -6.95
C MET A 190 -17.48 -11.10 -5.43
N PRO A 191 -17.80 -9.92 -4.90
CA PRO A 191 -18.14 -9.80 -3.48
C PRO A 191 -19.52 -10.43 -3.22
N GLY A 192 -19.68 -11.04 -2.03
CA GLY A 192 -20.98 -11.48 -1.54
C GLY A 192 -21.94 -10.30 -1.24
N ASP A 193 -23.19 -10.61 -0.92
CA ASP A 193 -24.21 -9.61 -0.57
C ASP A 193 -23.73 -8.68 0.55
N GLY A 194 -23.91 -7.37 0.35
CA GLY A 194 -23.44 -6.34 1.26
C GLY A 194 -21.92 -6.11 1.28
N GLY A 195 -21.17 -6.90 0.52
CA GLY A 195 -19.73 -6.78 0.38
C GLY A 195 -19.28 -5.75 -0.66
N ARG A 196 -17.98 -5.70 -0.88
CA ARG A 196 -17.32 -4.83 -1.85
C ARG A 196 -16.04 -5.48 -2.34
N ALA A 197 -15.67 -5.29 -3.60
CA ALA A 197 -14.33 -5.65 -4.05
C ALA A 197 -13.67 -4.48 -4.77
N TYR A 198 -12.37 -4.54 -4.85
CA TYR A 198 -11.53 -3.55 -5.55
C TYR A 198 -10.54 -4.29 -6.42
N ILE A 199 -10.29 -3.75 -7.61
CA ILE A 199 -9.20 -4.17 -8.49
C ILE A 199 -8.23 -3.00 -8.55
N PHE A 200 -7.01 -3.16 -8.05
CA PHE A 200 -5.92 -2.20 -8.19
C PHE A 200 -4.99 -2.70 -9.30
N GLU A 201 -5.04 -2.10 -10.47
CA GLU A 201 -4.10 -2.38 -11.55
C GLU A 201 -2.89 -1.45 -11.41
N LEU A 202 -1.71 -2.02 -11.29
CA LEU A 202 -0.46 -1.32 -11.02
C LEU A 202 0.15 -0.77 -12.31
N LYS A 203 0.88 0.35 -12.18
CA LYS A 203 1.49 1.08 -13.32
C LYS A 203 3.00 1.15 -13.23
#